data_7d5973fb995884eda00ef48318878305
#
_entry.id   7d5973fb995884eda00ef48318878305
#
_cell.length_a   1.000
_cell.length_b   1.000
_cell.length_c   1.000
_cell.angle_alpha   90.00
_cell.angle_beta   90.00
_cell.angle_gamma   90.00
#
_symmetry.space_group_name_H-M   'P 1'
#
loop_
_entity.id
_entity.type
_entity.pdbx_description
1 polymer ?
#
loop_
_entity_poly.entity_id
_entity_poly.type
_entity_poly.pdbx_seq_one_letter_code
_entity_poly.pdbx_strand_id
1 'polypeptide(L)'
;MIPESDPDTTVRRFDLSQQFTAMQRISVVLSRATEASKTLQEVLTVLHNDAFMQHGMICLYDSEQEILSIEALQQTGQQPLPGSTQIRYRPGEGLVGTVLAQGQSLVLPRVADDQRFLDRLSLYDYDLPFIAVPLMGPNARPIGVLAAQPMARQEERLPACTRFLETVANLVAQTIRLMILPASPALSSRQPPKVERPPACSSSRGVGLDNMVGKSPAMRQIVEVIRQVSRWDTTVLVRGESGTGKELIANAIHHHSPRAGAAFVKFNCAALPDTLLESELFGHEKGAFTGAVRQRKGRFELADGGTL
;
A
#
# COMPACT_ATOMS: atom_id res chain seq x y z
N MET A 1 33.37 -39.79 -23.28
CA MET A 1 32.20 -39.79 -22.39
C MET A 1 32.07 -38.37 -21.88
N ILE A 2 31.31 -37.55 -22.62
CA ILE A 2 31.05 -36.13 -22.33
C ILE A 2 29.76 -36.15 -21.48
N PRO A 3 29.69 -35.53 -20.31
CA PRO A 3 28.43 -35.47 -19.56
C PRO A 3 27.45 -34.56 -20.31
N GLU A 4 26.29 -35.10 -20.63
CA GLU A 4 25.13 -34.38 -21.11
C GLU A 4 24.77 -33.27 -20.09
N SER A 5 24.85 -32.04 -20.57
CA SER A 5 24.33 -30.86 -19.83
C SER A 5 22.81 -30.94 -19.81
N ASP A 6 22.28 -31.14 -18.63
CA ASP A 6 20.86 -31.12 -18.27
C ASP A 6 20.24 -29.78 -18.70
N PRO A 7 19.26 -29.73 -19.60
CA PRO A 7 18.65 -28.48 -20.09
C PRO A 7 17.69 -27.82 -19.10
N ASP A 8 17.57 -28.31 -17.84
CA ASP A 8 16.54 -27.88 -16.90
C ASP A 8 17.03 -26.88 -15.83
N THR A 9 18.24 -26.28 -16.02
CA THR A 9 18.86 -25.42 -14.99
C THR A 9 18.54 -23.94 -15.13
N THR A 10 17.58 -23.52 -15.96
CA THR A 10 17.30 -22.08 -16.17
C THR A 10 15.86 -21.67 -15.87
N VAL A 11 15.08 -22.47 -15.18
CA VAL A 11 13.80 -22.00 -14.63
C VAL A 11 14.09 -21.15 -13.39
N ARG A 12 14.25 -19.83 -13.60
CA ARG A 12 14.38 -18.87 -12.51
C ARG A 12 13.21 -19.06 -11.53
N ARG A 13 13.52 -19.57 -10.36
CA ARG A 13 12.55 -19.87 -9.31
C ARG A 13 12.02 -18.55 -8.75
N PHE A 14 10.72 -18.33 -8.81
CA PHE A 14 10.06 -17.27 -8.05
C PHE A 14 10.14 -17.64 -6.56
N ASP A 15 11.25 -17.26 -5.92
CA ASP A 15 11.60 -17.59 -4.54
C ASP A 15 11.15 -16.45 -3.61
N LEU A 16 11.04 -16.75 -2.32
CA LEU A 16 10.68 -15.77 -1.27
C LEU A 16 11.61 -14.55 -1.28
N SER A 17 12.90 -14.71 -1.60
CA SER A 17 13.84 -13.60 -1.69
C SER A 17 13.50 -12.65 -2.83
N GLN A 18 13.02 -13.16 -3.96
CA GLN A 18 12.60 -12.34 -5.10
C GLN A 18 11.28 -11.60 -4.82
N GLN A 19 10.33 -12.27 -4.16
CA GLN A 19 9.10 -11.61 -3.69
C GLN A 19 9.42 -10.46 -2.76
N PHE A 20 10.35 -10.67 -1.83
CA PHE A 20 10.79 -9.64 -0.90
C PHE A 20 11.47 -8.46 -1.61
N THR A 21 12.37 -8.74 -2.55
CA THR A 21 13.04 -7.71 -3.35
C THR A 21 12.04 -6.89 -4.18
N ALA A 22 11.10 -7.56 -4.85
CA ALA A 22 10.04 -6.90 -5.61
C ALA A 22 9.17 -6.03 -4.69
N MET A 23 8.81 -6.53 -3.51
CA MET A 23 8.01 -5.80 -2.54
C MET A 23 8.73 -4.54 -2.01
N GLN A 24 10.03 -4.63 -1.71
CA GLN A 24 10.84 -3.48 -1.32
C GLN A 24 10.87 -2.41 -2.42
N ARG A 25 11.09 -2.81 -3.68
CA ARG A 25 11.11 -1.88 -4.81
C ARG A 25 9.75 -1.23 -5.05
N ILE A 26 8.67 -2.01 -4.99
CA ILE A 26 7.30 -1.49 -5.09
C ILE A 26 7.02 -0.47 -3.98
N SER A 27 7.42 -0.77 -2.74
CA SER A 27 7.27 0.17 -1.61
C SER A 27 8.01 1.48 -1.85
N VAL A 28 9.23 1.44 -2.41
CA VAL A 28 9.98 2.64 -2.79
C VAL A 28 9.29 3.44 -3.90
N VAL A 29 8.78 2.76 -4.93
CA VAL A 29 8.01 3.40 -6.02
C VAL A 29 6.78 4.10 -5.45
N LEU A 30 5.99 3.41 -4.64
CA LEU A 30 4.77 3.95 -4.05
C LEU A 30 5.04 5.11 -3.07
N SER A 31 6.16 5.10 -2.36
CA SER A 31 6.54 6.18 -1.42
C SER A 31 6.92 7.49 -2.11
N ARG A 32 7.30 7.44 -3.40
CA ARG A 32 7.69 8.60 -4.22
C ARG A 32 6.60 9.01 -5.21
N ALA A 33 5.44 8.41 -5.09
CA ALA A 33 4.31 8.59 -5.98
C ALA A 33 3.86 10.06 -6.04
N THR A 34 3.91 10.64 -7.24
CA THR A 34 3.48 12.01 -7.52
C THR A 34 2.35 12.07 -8.55
N GLU A 35 2.29 11.09 -9.45
CA GLU A 35 1.31 10.96 -10.53
C GLU A 35 0.86 9.50 -10.60
N ALA A 36 -0.46 9.28 -10.56
CA ALA A 36 -1.03 7.94 -10.47
C ALA A 36 -0.60 7.04 -11.64
N SER A 37 -0.83 7.46 -12.87
CA SER A 37 -0.53 6.65 -14.07
C SER A 37 0.95 6.25 -14.16
N LYS A 38 1.88 7.16 -13.91
CA LYS A 38 3.32 6.85 -13.91
C LYS A 38 3.70 5.89 -12.82
N THR A 39 3.19 6.11 -11.62
CA THR A 39 3.47 5.24 -10.47
C THR A 39 2.96 3.82 -10.70
N LEU A 40 1.75 3.68 -11.24
CA LEU A 40 1.18 2.38 -11.58
C LEU A 40 1.97 1.66 -12.68
N GLN A 41 2.47 2.40 -13.66
CA GLN A 41 3.32 1.88 -14.72
C GLN A 41 4.66 1.38 -14.16
N GLU A 42 5.29 2.11 -13.22
CA GLU A 42 6.51 1.68 -12.53
C GLU A 42 6.28 0.42 -11.68
N VAL A 43 5.13 0.31 -11.00
CA VAL A 43 4.76 -0.91 -10.26
C VAL A 43 4.68 -2.11 -11.20
N LEU A 44 4.04 -1.99 -12.35
CA LEU A 44 3.96 -3.07 -13.35
C LEU A 44 5.36 -3.44 -13.88
N THR A 45 6.25 -2.46 -14.05
CA THR A 45 7.63 -2.70 -14.46
C THR A 45 8.40 -3.51 -13.41
N VAL A 46 8.21 -3.22 -12.12
CA VAL A 46 8.82 -4.02 -11.03
C VAL A 46 8.22 -5.42 -10.99
N LEU A 47 6.90 -5.57 -11.15
CA LEU A 47 6.24 -6.89 -11.21
C LEU A 47 6.80 -7.74 -12.34
N HIS A 48 7.11 -7.14 -13.49
CA HIS A 48 7.71 -7.85 -14.60
C HIS A 48 9.16 -8.28 -14.32
N ASN A 49 9.98 -7.33 -13.93
CA ASN A 49 11.42 -7.53 -13.83
C ASN A 49 11.83 -8.40 -12.63
N ASP A 50 11.16 -8.22 -11.49
CA ASP A 50 11.58 -8.81 -10.23
C ASP A 50 10.65 -9.93 -9.75
N ALA A 51 9.36 -9.91 -10.15
CA ALA A 51 8.37 -10.90 -9.74
C ALA A 51 7.98 -11.87 -10.88
N PHE A 52 8.59 -11.77 -12.06
CA PHE A 52 8.31 -12.61 -13.22
C PHE A 52 6.82 -12.69 -13.60
N MET A 53 6.15 -11.57 -13.47
CA MET A 53 4.78 -11.37 -13.94
C MET A 53 4.82 -10.69 -15.31
N GLN A 54 4.08 -11.20 -16.26
CA GLN A 54 3.95 -10.59 -17.59
C GLN A 54 2.51 -10.15 -17.84
N HIS A 55 2.34 -9.32 -18.85
CA HIS A 55 1.04 -8.78 -19.27
C HIS A 55 0.26 -8.17 -18.11
N GLY A 56 1.00 -7.47 -17.22
CA GLY A 56 0.43 -6.77 -16.07
C GLY A 56 -0.50 -5.63 -16.51
N MET A 57 -1.66 -5.54 -15.86
CA MET A 57 -2.65 -4.51 -16.12
C MET A 57 -3.24 -4.02 -14.79
N ILE A 58 -3.38 -2.70 -14.66
CA ILE A 58 -4.12 -2.09 -13.55
C ILE A 58 -5.26 -1.29 -14.12
N CYS A 59 -6.46 -1.61 -13.66
CA CYS A 59 -7.68 -0.92 -14.01
C CYS A 59 -8.24 -0.19 -12.79
N LEU A 60 -8.75 1.03 -12.99
CA LEU A 60 -9.46 1.79 -11.97
C LEU A 60 -10.94 1.94 -12.32
N TYR A 61 -11.78 1.88 -11.29
CA TYR A 61 -13.22 1.96 -11.42
C TYR A 61 -13.71 3.39 -11.17
N ASP A 62 -14.38 3.93 -12.16
CA ASP A 62 -15.13 5.17 -12.04
C ASP A 62 -16.57 4.86 -11.64
N SER A 63 -16.93 5.22 -10.41
CA SER A 63 -18.27 4.97 -9.85
C SER A 63 -19.36 5.87 -10.44
N GLU A 64 -19.01 7.02 -11.04
CA GLU A 64 -19.97 7.93 -11.67
C GLU A 64 -20.39 7.41 -13.06
N GLN A 65 -19.42 6.86 -13.80
CA GLN A 65 -19.65 6.30 -15.12
C GLN A 65 -19.95 4.80 -15.12
N GLU A 66 -19.79 4.12 -13.98
CA GLU A 66 -19.89 2.67 -13.85
C GLU A 66 -18.96 1.91 -14.81
N ILE A 67 -17.76 2.44 -15.02
CA ILE A 67 -16.78 1.93 -15.97
C ILE A 67 -15.46 1.63 -15.27
N LEU A 68 -14.87 0.49 -15.62
CA LEU A 68 -13.51 0.11 -15.27
C LEU A 68 -12.59 0.42 -16.45
N SER A 69 -11.69 1.36 -16.32
CA SER A 69 -10.73 1.79 -17.35
C SER A 69 -9.31 1.33 -17.04
N ILE A 70 -8.54 1.04 -18.09
CA ILE A 70 -7.12 0.68 -17.94
C ILE A 70 -6.34 1.96 -17.66
N GLU A 71 -5.67 2.00 -16.49
CA GLU A 71 -4.84 3.12 -16.06
C GLU A 71 -3.35 2.85 -16.32
N ALA A 72 -2.93 1.61 -16.18
CA ALA A 72 -1.59 1.18 -16.53
C ALA A 72 -1.59 -0.20 -17.17
N LEU A 73 -0.75 -0.39 -18.17
CA LEU A 73 -0.60 -1.63 -18.92
C LEU A 73 0.88 -1.91 -19.16
N GLN A 74 1.34 -3.10 -18.81
CA GLN A 74 2.69 -3.52 -19.15
C GLN A 74 2.78 -3.83 -20.63
N GLN A 75 3.69 -3.16 -21.32
CA GLN A 75 3.95 -3.33 -22.74
C GLN A 75 5.26 -4.07 -22.96
N THR A 76 5.24 -5.08 -23.79
CA THR A 76 6.42 -5.79 -24.28
C THR A 76 6.87 -5.15 -25.60
N GLY A 77 7.30 -3.85 -25.56
CA GLY A 77 7.74 -3.12 -26.76
C GLY A 77 7.70 -1.60 -26.56
N GLN A 78 8.42 -0.87 -27.43
CA GLN A 78 8.61 0.57 -27.31
C GLN A 78 7.42 1.44 -27.80
N GLN A 79 6.33 0.86 -28.26
CA GLN A 79 5.16 1.63 -28.74
C GLN A 79 3.93 1.36 -27.90
N PRO A 80 3.21 2.41 -27.45
CA PRO A 80 1.89 2.25 -26.85
C PRO A 80 0.96 1.58 -27.86
N LEU A 81 0.22 0.57 -27.41
CA LEU A 81 -0.83 -0.03 -28.24
C LEU A 81 -1.87 1.05 -28.58
N PRO A 82 -2.09 1.37 -29.87
CA PRO A 82 -3.09 2.35 -30.24
C PRO A 82 -4.45 1.89 -29.76
N GLY A 83 -5.08 2.67 -28.88
CA GLY A 83 -6.41 2.39 -28.36
C GLY A 83 -6.46 1.70 -26.98
N SER A 84 -5.33 1.35 -26.34
CA SER A 84 -5.33 0.75 -25.00
C SER A 84 -6.05 1.61 -23.94
N THR A 85 -5.98 2.92 -24.05
CA THR A 85 -6.67 3.89 -23.18
C THR A 85 -8.20 3.95 -23.39
N GLN A 86 -8.71 3.34 -24.47
CA GLN A 86 -10.14 3.31 -24.78
C GLN A 86 -10.84 2.03 -24.35
N ILE A 87 -10.08 1.02 -23.92
CA ILE A 87 -10.64 -0.25 -23.48
C ILE A 87 -11.28 -0.07 -22.11
N ARG A 88 -12.55 -0.42 -22.03
CA ARG A 88 -13.39 -0.26 -20.85
C ARG A 88 -14.11 -1.57 -20.56
N TYR A 89 -14.29 -1.87 -19.29
CA TYR A 89 -15.07 -3.02 -18.81
C TYR A 89 -16.20 -2.52 -17.93
N ARG A 90 -17.31 -3.23 -17.92
CA ARG A 90 -18.40 -3.01 -16.96
C ARG A 90 -18.25 -3.96 -15.77
N PRO A 91 -18.78 -3.61 -14.57
CA PRO A 91 -18.87 -4.56 -13.48
C PRO A 91 -19.56 -5.85 -13.93
N GLY A 92 -18.93 -7.01 -13.66
CA GLY A 92 -19.41 -8.32 -14.12
C GLY A 92 -19.02 -8.72 -15.54
N GLU A 93 -18.42 -7.83 -16.34
CA GLU A 93 -18.03 -8.10 -17.70
C GLU A 93 -16.65 -8.77 -17.77
N GLY A 94 -16.58 -9.97 -18.32
CA GLY A 94 -15.35 -10.76 -18.39
C GLY A 94 -14.80 -11.11 -17.01
N LEU A 95 -13.54 -11.54 -16.94
CA LEU A 95 -12.92 -11.90 -15.65
C LEU A 95 -12.60 -10.68 -14.80
N VAL A 96 -12.09 -9.61 -15.39
CA VAL A 96 -11.70 -8.39 -14.69
C VAL A 96 -12.91 -7.69 -14.08
N GLY A 97 -14.02 -7.58 -14.86
CA GLY A 97 -15.27 -7.03 -14.34
C GLY A 97 -15.93 -7.92 -13.27
N THR A 98 -15.75 -9.25 -13.37
CA THR A 98 -16.22 -10.19 -12.35
C THR A 98 -15.48 -10.00 -11.03
N VAL A 99 -14.14 -9.85 -11.05
CA VAL A 99 -13.33 -9.55 -9.86
C VAL A 99 -13.76 -8.23 -9.21
N LEU A 100 -14.04 -7.21 -10.01
CA LEU A 100 -14.56 -5.93 -9.50
C LEU A 100 -15.93 -6.11 -8.81
N ALA A 101 -16.84 -6.84 -9.44
CA ALA A 101 -18.20 -7.00 -8.91
C ALA A 101 -18.25 -7.87 -7.64
N GLN A 102 -17.42 -8.91 -7.57
CA GLN A 102 -17.39 -9.85 -6.46
C GLN A 102 -16.46 -9.42 -5.31
N GLY A 103 -15.45 -8.60 -5.59
CA GLY A 103 -14.42 -8.22 -4.61
C GLY A 103 -13.54 -9.39 -4.17
N GLN A 104 -13.45 -10.42 -4.98
CA GLN A 104 -12.67 -11.64 -4.71
C GLN A 104 -11.62 -11.85 -5.79
N SER A 105 -10.46 -12.38 -5.40
CA SER A 105 -9.40 -12.74 -6.34
C SER A 105 -9.82 -13.92 -7.20
N LEU A 106 -9.45 -13.88 -8.47
CA LEU A 106 -9.72 -14.93 -9.45
C LEU A 106 -8.40 -15.45 -9.98
N VAL A 107 -8.27 -16.77 -9.99
CA VAL A 107 -7.09 -17.48 -10.48
C VAL A 107 -7.52 -18.49 -11.53
N LEU A 108 -6.96 -18.38 -12.72
CA LEU A 108 -7.08 -19.39 -13.76
C LEU A 108 -5.73 -20.09 -13.93
N PRO A 109 -5.68 -21.42 -13.82
CA PRO A 109 -4.46 -22.17 -14.12
C PRO A 109 -4.04 -22.04 -15.59
N ARG A 110 -4.99 -21.85 -16.49
CA ARG A 110 -4.76 -21.64 -17.93
C ARG A 110 -5.89 -20.78 -18.50
N VAL A 111 -5.52 -19.72 -19.24
CA VAL A 111 -6.51 -18.80 -19.82
C VAL A 111 -7.46 -19.49 -20.78
N ALA A 112 -6.95 -20.47 -21.57
CA ALA A 112 -7.75 -21.21 -22.54
C ALA A 112 -8.95 -21.97 -21.95
N ASP A 113 -8.95 -22.21 -20.63
CA ASP A 113 -9.99 -23.04 -19.99
C ASP A 113 -11.24 -22.22 -19.59
N ASP A 114 -11.25 -20.90 -19.69
CA ASP A 114 -12.39 -20.06 -19.33
C ASP A 114 -12.86 -19.19 -20.51
N GLN A 115 -14.02 -19.51 -21.05
CA GLN A 115 -14.63 -18.75 -22.18
C GLN A 115 -15.03 -17.32 -21.83
N ARG A 116 -15.07 -16.94 -20.55
CA ARG A 116 -15.38 -15.58 -20.11
C ARG A 116 -14.18 -14.65 -20.23
N PHE A 117 -12.98 -15.20 -20.55
CA PHE A 117 -11.79 -14.37 -20.76
C PHE A 117 -11.97 -13.49 -22.01
N LEU A 118 -11.96 -12.19 -21.81
CA LEU A 118 -12.07 -11.21 -22.88
C LEU A 118 -10.69 -10.63 -23.17
N ASP A 119 -9.99 -11.18 -24.14
CA ASP A 119 -8.69 -10.64 -24.58
C ASP A 119 -8.87 -9.47 -25.55
N ARG A 120 -9.33 -8.33 -25.02
CA ARG A 120 -9.49 -7.10 -25.80
C ARG A 120 -8.17 -6.45 -26.22
N LEU A 121 -7.07 -6.90 -25.64
CA LEU A 121 -5.73 -6.36 -25.88
C LEU A 121 -4.92 -7.23 -26.82
N SER A 122 -5.34 -8.49 -27.04
CA SER A 122 -4.57 -9.50 -27.79
C SER A 122 -3.13 -9.65 -27.30
N LEU A 123 -2.94 -9.58 -25.98
CA LEU A 123 -1.63 -9.59 -25.33
C LEU A 123 -1.36 -10.88 -24.56
N TYR A 124 -2.41 -11.59 -24.17
CA TYR A 124 -2.29 -12.68 -23.20
C TYR A 124 -1.90 -14.00 -23.86
N ASP A 125 -1.03 -14.73 -23.18
CA ASP A 125 -0.71 -16.12 -23.55
C ASP A 125 -1.78 -17.04 -22.98
N TYR A 126 -2.51 -17.74 -23.85
CA TYR A 126 -3.62 -18.62 -23.48
C TYR A 126 -3.20 -19.89 -22.74
N ASP A 127 -1.92 -20.26 -22.86
CA ASP A 127 -1.35 -21.41 -22.17
C ASP A 127 -0.79 -21.10 -20.78
N LEU A 128 -0.74 -19.84 -20.41
CA LEU A 128 -0.23 -19.38 -19.10
C LEU A 128 -1.37 -19.14 -18.10
N PRO A 129 -1.06 -19.21 -16.80
CA PRO A 129 -2.00 -18.81 -15.76
C PRO A 129 -2.38 -17.34 -15.86
N PHE A 130 -3.56 -17.01 -15.33
CA PHE A 130 -4.01 -15.62 -15.16
C PHE A 130 -4.49 -15.39 -13.74
N ILE A 131 -4.03 -14.33 -13.12
CA ILE A 131 -4.42 -13.94 -11.78
C ILE A 131 -4.95 -12.51 -11.84
N ALA A 132 -6.16 -12.30 -11.32
CA ALA A 132 -6.75 -10.98 -11.15
C ALA A 132 -7.17 -10.80 -9.69
N VAL A 133 -6.73 -9.70 -9.08
CA VAL A 133 -6.97 -9.37 -7.67
C VAL A 133 -7.62 -8.00 -7.54
N PRO A 134 -8.59 -7.80 -6.63
CA PRO A 134 -9.24 -6.53 -6.45
C PRO A 134 -8.32 -5.52 -5.73
N LEU A 135 -8.37 -4.27 -6.14
CA LEU A 135 -7.84 -3.13 -5.41
C LEU A 135 -8.91 -2.69 -4.40
N MET A 136 -8.72 -3.04 -3.12
CA MET A 136 -9.75 -2.80 -2.10
C MET A 136 -9.72 -1.37 -1.58
N GLY A 137 -10.82 -0.68 -1.76
CA GLY A 137 -11.05 0.66 -1.23
C GLY A 137 -11.67 0.68 0.17
N PRO A 138 -12.12 1.86 0.64
CA PRO A 138 -12.87 2.01 1.88
C PRO A 138 -14.14 1.15 1.89
N ASN A 139 -14.54 0.69 3.08
CA ASN A 139 -15.76 -0.10 3.28
C ASN A 139 -15.78 -1.44 2.49
N ALA A 140 -14.62 -2.02 2.24
CA ALA A 140 -14.46 -3.27 1.50
C ALA A 140 -15.09 -3.24 0.08
N ARG A 141 -15.15 -2.08 -0.55
CA ARG A 141 -15.57 -1.95 -1.96
C ARG A 141 -14.36 -1.90 -2.88
N PRO A 142 -14.32 -2.69 -3.95
CA PRO A 142 -13.24 -2.61 -4.93
C PRO A 142 -13.26 -1.24 -5.64
N ILE A 143 -12.07 -0.64 -5.78
CA ILE A 143 -11.84 0.60 -6.55
C ILE A 143 -11.12 0.34 -7.86
N GLY A 144 -10.78 -0.92 -8.12
CA GLY A 144 -10.08 -1.32 -9.32
C GLY A 144 -9.69 -2.79 -9.28
N VAL A 145 -8.90 -3.21 -10.26
CA VAL A 145 -8.38 -4.58 -10.41
C VAL A 145 -6.93 -4.53 -10.88
N LEU A 146 -6.07 -5.33 -10.25
CA LEU A 146 -4.73 -5.64 -10.73
C LEU A 146 -4.76 -7.05 -11.33
N ALA A 147 -4.33 -7.20 -12.58
CA ALA A 147 -4.24 -8.48 -13.24
C ALA A 147 -2.84 -8.71 -13.82
N ALA A 148 -2.37 -9.96 -13.81
CA ALA A 148 -1.09 -10.34 -14.39
C ALA A 148 -1.04 -11.84 -14.70
N GLN A 149 -0.11 -12.23 -15.58
CA GLN A 149 0.21 -13.63 -15.86
C GLN A 149 1.56 -14.00 -15.24
N PRO A 150 1.64 -14.99 -14.33
CA PRO A 150 2.91 -15.57 -13.94
C PRO A 150 3.61 -16.23 -15.13
N MET A 151 4.91 -16.01 -15.29
CA MET A 151 5.70 -16.62 -16.38
C MET A 151 5.88 -18.14 -16.22
N ALA A 152 5.57 -18.70 -15.06
CA ALA A 152 5.75 -20.11 -14.77
C ALA A 152 4.40 -20.85 -14.78
N ARG A 153 4.34 -21.97 -15.50
CA ARG A 153 3.15 -22.86 -15.57
C ARG A 153 2.94 -23.72 -14.31
N GLN A 154 3.65 -23.46 -13.22
CA GLN A 154 3.61 -24.30 -12.00
C GLN A 154 2.36 -23.97 -11.17
N GLU A 155 1.33 -24.80 -11.28
CA GLU A 155 0.08 -24.66 -10.51
C GLU A 155 0.29 -24.59 -9.01
N GLU A 156 1.27 -25.33 -8.49
CA GLU A 156 1.61 -25.33 -7.05
C GLU A 156 2.01 -23.96 -6.51
N ARG A 157 2.44 -23.04 -7.37
CA ARG A 157 2.89 -21.69 -6.99
C ARG A 157 1.81 -20.63 -7.13
N LEU A 158 0.72 -20.93 -7.79
CA LEU A 158 -0.36 -19.96 -7.99
C LEU A 158 -0.88 -19.37 -6.68
N PRO A 159 -1.05 -20.13 -5.58
CA PRO A 159 -1.48 -19.54 -4.30
C PRO A 159 -0.49 -18.54 -3.72
N ALA A 160 0.83 -18.76 -3.92
CA ALA A 160 1.87 -17.83 -3.46
C ALA A 160 1.90 -16.58 -4.33
N CYS A 161 1.80 -16.71 -5.65
CA CYS A 161 1.69 -15.60 -6.59
C CYS A 161 0.44 -14.75 -6.32
N THR A 162 -0.69 -15.38 -6.04
CA THR A 162 -1.95 -14.69 -5.72
C THR A 162 -1.81 -13.85 -4.46
N ARG A 163 -1.31 -14.43 -3.35
CA ARG A 163 -1.08 -13.70 -2.10
C ARG A 163 -0.11 -12.54 -2.26
N PHE A 164 0.92 -12.73 -3.07
CA PHE A 164 1.86 -11.65 -3.40
C PHE A 164 1.15 -10.51 -4.14
N LEU A 165 0.39 -10.83 -5.21
CA LEU A 165 -0.38 -9.82 -5.96
C LEU A 165 -1.45 -9.14 -5.11
N GLU A 166 -2.12 -9.84 -4.20
CA GLU A 166 -3.07 -9.26 -3.24
C GLU A 166 -2.39 -8.24 -2.31
N THR A 167 -1.16 -8.56 -1.86
CA THR A 167 -0.38 -7.62 -1.03
C THR A 167 0.00 -6.37 -1.82
N VAL A 168 0.45 -6.53 -3.07
CA VAL A 168 0.74 -5.42 -3.97
C VAL A 168 -0.53 -4.59 -4.24
N ALA A 169 -1.64 -5.25 -4.54
CA ALA A 169 -2.94 -4.60 -4.78
C ALA A 169 -3.38 -3.73 -3.59
N ASN A 170 -3.22 -4.23 -2.37
CA ASN A 170 -3.53 -3.47 -1.16
C ASN A 170 -2.66 -2.22 -1.00
N LEU A 171 -1.34 -2.31 -1.27
CA LEU A 171 -0.43 -1.16 -1.23
C LEU A 171 -0.77 -0.13 -2.30
N VAL A 172 -1.04 -0.59 -3.52
CA VAL A 172 -1.46 0.26 -4.65
C VAL A 172 -2.77 0.97 -4.33
N ALA A 173 -3.78 0.26 -3.83
CA ALA A 173 -5.07 0.83 -3.46
C ALA A 173 -4.94 1.94 -2.41
N GLN A 174 -4.08 1.75 -1.41
CA GLN A 174 -3.80 2.76 -0.39
C GLN A 174 -3.14 4.01 -0.97
N THR A 175 -2.17 3.83 -1.87
CA THR A 175 -1.46 4.93 -2.52
C THR A 175 -2.39 5.74 -3.42
N ILE A 176 -3.19 5.06 -4.26
CA ILE A 176 -4.20 5.71 -5.12
C ILE A 176 -5.17 6.54 -4.27
N ARG A 177 -5.63 5.98 -3.15
CA ARG A 177 -6.51 6.70 -2.24
C ARG A 177 -5.89 7.99 -1.71
N LEU A 178 -4.61 7.98 -1.35
CA LEU A 178 -3.90 9.18 -0.88
C LEU A 178 -3.72 10.22 -1.98
N MET A 179 -3.66 9.79 -3.25
CA MET A 179 -3.53 10.69 -4.41
C MET A 179 -4.88 11.29 -4.85
N ILE A 180 -5.97 10.51 -4.77
CA ILE A 180 -7.30 10.93 -5.22
C ILE A 180 -8.03 11.77 -4.15
N LEU A 181 -7.70 11.57 -2.86
CA LEU A 181 -8.19 12.49 -1.84
C LEU A 181 -7.59 13.86 -2.12
N PRO A 182 -8.40 14.88 -2.47
CA PRO A 182 -7.89 16.24 -2.63
C PRO A 182 -7.20 16.57 -1.31
N ALA A 183 -5.92 16.97 -1.40
CA ALA A 183 -5.24 17.58 -0.27
C ALA A 183 -6.19 18.65 0.25
N SER A 184 -6.77 18.44 1.42
CA SER A 184 -7.61 19.48 2.04
C SER A 184 -6.83 20.78 1.95
N PRO A 185 -7.41 21.89 1.40
CA PRO A 185 -6.66 23.11 1.10
C PRO A 185 -6.26 23.88 2.37
N ALA A 186 -5.80 23.18 3.41
CA ALA A 186 -5.49 23.74 4.72
C ALA A 186 -3.99 23.86 5.04
N LEU A 187 -3.07 23.52 4.09
CA LEU A 187 -1.63 23.58 4.40
C LEU A 187 -0.77 24.34 3.37
N SER A 188 -1.36 25.04 2.39
CA SER A 188 -0.59 25.73 1.34
C SER A 188 -0.62 27.26 1.37
N SER A 189 -1.08 27.90 2.41
CA SER A 189 -0.97 29.36 2.53
C SER A 189 -0.97 29.84 3.97
N ARG A 190 0.15 29.68 4.66
CA ARG A 190 0.46 30.50 5.84
C ARG A 190 1.90 31.02 5.74
N GLN A 191 2.02 32.25 5.24
CA GLN A 191 3.09 33.17 5.60
C GLN A 191 3.10 33.32 7.14
N PRO A 192 4.25 33.49 7.79
CA PRO A 192 4.31 33.62 9.23
C PRO A 192 3.58 34.90 9.67
N PRO A 193 2.54 34.83 10.52
CA PRO A 193 1.96 36.02 11.11
C PRO A 193 2.80 36.55 12.26
N LYS A 194 2.90 37.87 12.29
CA LYS A 194 3.40 38.66 13.42
C LYS A 194 2.72 38.26 14.72
N VAL A 195 3.55 38.21 15.76
CA VAL A 195 3.16 37.93 17.13
C VAL A 195 2.19 39.00 17.65
N GLU A 196 0.97 38.61 17.90
CA GLU A 196 0.07 39.27 18.87
C GLU A 196 -0.63 38.19 19.70
N ARG A 197 -0.62 38.37 21.01
CA ARG A 197 -1.11 37.47 22.06
C ARG A 197 -2.65 37.49 22.15
N PRO A 198 -3.26 36.43 22.69
CA PRO A 198 -4.62 35.96 22.40
C PRO A 198 -5.70 36.55 23.33
N PRO A 199 -6.96 36.31 22.99
CA PRO A 199 -7.89 35.84 23.98
C PRO A 199 -8.45 34.43 23.67
N ALA A 200 -8.87 33.81 24.72
CA ALA A 200 -9.17 32.41 24.89
C ALA A 200 -10.35 31.85 24.09
N CYS A 201 -10.27 30.55 23.88
CA CYS A 201 -11.33 29.55 23.71
C CYS A 201 -12.31 29.66 22.55
N SER A 202 -12.18 28.73 21.58
CA SER A 202 -13.33 27.91 21.14
C SER A 202 -12.90 26.69 20.31
N SER A 203 -13.12 25.50 20.88
CA SER A 203 -13.52 24.23 20.24
C SER A 203 -12.83 23.78 18.96
N SER A 204 -11.66 23.17 19.07
CA SER A 204 -11.23 22.11 18.15
C SER A 204 -12.04 20.85 18.43
N ARG A 205 -12.99 20.51 17.57
CA ARG A 205 -13.73 19.25 17.63
C ARG A 205 -12.78 18.09 17.45
N GLY A 206 -12.72 17.24 18.47
CA GLY A 206 -11.86 16.13 18.77
C GLY A 206 -11.56 15.14 17.65
N VAL A 207 -10.29 15.02 17.37
CA VAL A 207 -9.67 13.79 16.86
C VAL A 207 -9.27 12.95 18.08
N GLY A 208 -10.26 12.54 18.86
CA GLY A 208 -10.06 11.81 20.11
C GLY A 208 -10.90 10.54 20.14
N LEU A 209 -11.41 10.20 21.29
CA LEU A 209 -12.27 9.03 21.57
C LEU A 209 -13.51 8.95 20.69
N ASP A 210 -13.94 10.06 20.07
CA ASP A 210 -15.13 10.13 19.19
C ASP A 210 -14.95 9.34 17.88
N ASN A 211 -13.73 9.03 17.49
CA ASN A 211 -13.45 8.20 16.32
C ASN A 211 -13.39 6.69 16.63
N MET A 212 -13.53 6.31 17.89
CA MET A 212 -13.58 4.90 18.30
C MET A 212 -15.01 4.39 18.22
N VAL A 213 -15.32 3.67 17.14
CA VAL A 213 -16.63 3.06 16.94
C VAL A 213 -16.70 1.77 17.74
N GLY A 214 -17.48 1.77 18.84
CA GLY A 214 -17.72 0.54 19.61
C GLY A 214 -18.58 0.83 20.83
N LYS A 215 -19.73 0.10 20.95
CA LYS A 215 -20.65 0.18 22.09
C LYS A 215 -20.53 -1.02 23.03
N SER A 216 -19.59 -1.94 22.77
CA SER A 216 -19.41 -3.15 23.60
C SER A 216 -18.91 -2.79 25.00
N PRO A 217 -19.22 -3.59 26.02
CA PRO A 217 -18.71 -3.38 27.38
C PRO A 217 -17.17 -3.34 27.43
N ALA A 218 -16.51 -4.20 26.67
CA ALA A 218 -15.05 -4.24 26.57
C ALA A 218 -14.48 -2.92 26.00
N MET A 219 -15.10 -2.35 24.97
CA MET A 219 -14.66 -1.06 24.40
C MET A 219 -14.83 0.09 25.38
N ARG A 220 -15.90 0.10 26.18
CA ARG A 220 -16.10 1.11 27.23
C ARG A 220 -15.01 1.04 28.31
N GLN A 221 -14.59 -0.17 28.69
CA GLN A 221 -13.47 -0.35 29.63
C GLN A 221 -12.17 0.20 29.05
N ILE A 222 -11.87 -0.07 27.76
CA ILE A 222 -10.68 0.47 27.08
C ILE A 222 -10.71 2.00 27.07
N VAL A 223 -11.85 2.62 26.75
CA VAL A 223 -12.02 4.08 26.77
C VAL A 223 -11.75 4.66 28.16
N GLU A 224 -12.23 4.00 29.22
CA GLU A 224 -12.00 4.45 30.60
C GLU A 224 -10.50 4.35 30.97
N VAL A 225 -9.85 3.25 30.61
CA VAL A 225 -8.41 3.07 30.81
C VAL A 225 -7.62 4.15 30.05
N ILE A 226 -7.98 4.46 28.79
CA ILE A 226 -7.33 5.52 28.01
C ILE A 226 -7.45 6.86 28.76
N ARG A 227 -8.63 7.24 29.27
CA ARG A 227 -8.84 8.48 30.02
C ARG A 227 -8.01 8.54 31.30
N GLN A 228 -7.84 7.42 31.96
CA GLN A 228 -7.05 7.32 33.18
C GLN A 228 -5.55 7.44 32.87
N VAL A 229 -5.04 6.65 31.91
CA VAL A 229 -3.62 6.55 31.59
C VAL A 229 -3.08 7.83 30.92
N SER A 230 -3.90 8.47 30.06
CA SER A 230 -3.49 9.68 29.35
C SER A 230 -3.14 10.88 30.25
N ARG A 231 -3.57 10.87 31.51
CA ARG A 231 -3.23 11.94 32.48
C ARG A 231 -1.83 11.82 33.05
N TRP A 232 -1.21 10.66 32.91
CA TRP A 232 0.08 10.36 33.52
C TRP A 232 1.21 10.42 32.49
N ASP A 233 2.35 10.90 32.92
CA ASP A 233 3.59 10.88 32.12
C ASP A 233 4.28 9.50 32.29
N THR A 234 3.75 8.50 31.62
CA THR A 234 4.21 7.11 31.72
C THR A 234 4.24 6.42 30.37
N THR A 235 5.09 5.41 30.25
CA THR A 235 5.12 4.54 29.06
C THR A 235 3.93 3.61 29.05
N VAL A 236 3.22 3.54 27.91
CA VAL A 236 2.04 2.70 27.72
C VAL A 236 2.31 1.63 26.69
N LEU A 237 2.11 0.36 27.07
CA LEU A 237 2.19 -0.78 26.14
C LEU A 237 0.78 -1.20 25.69
N VAL A 238 0.49 -1.03 24.39
CA VAL A 238 -0.78 -1.43 23.77
C VAL A 238 -0.57 -2.77 23.05
N ARG A 239 -1.27 -3.84 23.52
CA ARG A 239 -1.21 -5.18 22.93
C ARG A 239 -2.50 -5.54 22.21
N GLY A 240 -2.40 -6.35 21.15
CA GLY A 240 -3.53 -6.86 20.38
C GLY A 240 -3.08 -7.40 19.02
N GLU A 241 -3.94 -8.15 18.36
CA GLU A 241 -3.70 -8.69 17.02
C GLU A 241 -3.58 -7.58 15.95
N SER A 242 -3.06 -7.93 14.76
CA SER A 242 -3.01 -6.98 13.64
C SER A 242 -4.42 -6.53 13.27
N GLY A 243 -4.60 -5.24 12.97
CA GLY A 243 -5.90 -4.69 12.58
C GLY A 243 -6.84 -4.34 13.73
N THR A 244 -6.52 -4.61 15.01
CA THR A 244 -7.40 -4.32 16.17
C THR A 244 -7.49 -2.84 16.56
N GLY A 245 -6.86 -1.92 15.82
CA GLY A 245 -6.94 -0.49 16.09
C GLY A 245 -5.97 0.04 17.15
N LYS A 246 -4.85 -0.65 17.44
CA LYS A 246 -3.82 -0.18 18.39
C LYS A 246 -3.35 1.24 18.14
N GLU A 247 -3.23 1.64 16.87
CA GLU A 247 -2.83 2.99 16.50
C GLU A 247 -3.90 4.04 16.88
N LEU A 248 -5.18 3.70 16.79
CA LEU A 248 -6.26 4.58 17.24
C LEU A 248 -6.21 4.81 18.75
N ILE A 249 -5.87 3.76 19.51
CA ILE A 249 -5.68 3.84 20.96
C ILE A 249 -4.50 4.76 21.29
N ALA A 250 -3.35 4.60 20.62
CA ALA A 250 -2.19 5.45 20.83
C ALA A 250 -2.49 6.93 20.49
N ASN A 251 -3.20 7.20 19.39
CA ASN A 251 -3.68 8.53 19.05
C ASN A 251 -4.60 9.10 20.15
N ALA A 252 -5.55 8.31 20.62
CA ALA A 252 -6.48 8.75 21.68
C ALA A 252 -5.75 9.09 22.99
N ILE A 253 -4.76 8.27 23.39
CA ILE A 253 -3.93 8.55 24.57
C ILE A 253 -3.19 9.87 24.42
N HIS A 254 -2.50 10.09 23.28
CA HIS A 254 -1.79 11.34 23.03
C HIS A 254 -2.70 12.56 23.07
N HIS A 255 -3.85 12.51 22.36
CA HIS A 255 -4.79 13.64 22.30
C HIS A 255 -5.50 13.95 23.62
N HIS A 256 -5.55 13.00 24.56
CA HIS A 256 -6.10 13.22 25.91
C HIS A 256 -5.02 13.48 26.97
N SER A 257 -3.74 13.50 26.57
CA SER A 257 -2.63 13.74 27.44
C SER A 257 -2.31 15.25 27.59
N PRO A 258 -1.55 15.66 28.62
CA PRO A 258 -1.02 17.01 28.72
C PRO A 258 -0.17 17.45 27.53
N ARG A 259 0.33 16.49 26.74
CA ARG A 259 1.16 16.70 25.56
C ARG A 259 0.37 16.72 24.23
N ALA A 260 -0.96 16.82 24.26
CA ALA A 260 -1.83 16.81 23.08
C ALA A 260 -1.50 17.86 22.01
N GLY A 261 -0.87 18.97 22.41
CA GLY A 261 -0.41 20.03 21.50
C GLY A 261 1.05 19.90 21.06
N ALA A 262 1.77 18.87 21.53
CA ALA A 262 3.17 18.63 21.21
C ALA A 262 3.31 17.60 20.04
N ALA A 263 4.54 17.29 19.65
CA ALA A 263 4.81 16.35 18.58
C ALA A 263 4.33 14.93 18.94
N PHE A 264 3.63 14.27 18.02
CA PHE A 264 3.34 12.84 18.08
C PHE A 264 4.08 12.14 16.95
N VAL A 265 5.21 11.51 17.29
CA VAL A 265 6.08 10.85 16.32
C VAL A 265 5.76 9.36 16.26
N LYS A 266 5.24 8.92 15.13
CA LYS A 266 4.92 7.51 14.88
C LYS A 266 6.08 6.84 14.17
N PHE A 267 6.43 5.64 14.63
CA PHE A 267 7.52 4.87 14.08
C PHE A 267 7.20 3.37 14.08
N ASN A 268 7.47 2.70 12.96
CA ASN A 268 7.28 1.25 12.83
C ASN A 268 8.64 0.56 12.74
N CYS A 269 9.10 0.00 13.85
CA CYS A 269 10.37 -0.72 13.91
C CYS A 269 10.40 -1.97 13.01
N ALA A 270 9.28 -2.67 12.87
CA ALA A 270 9.22 -3.89 12.08
C ALA A 270 9.31 -3.65 10.54
N ALA A 271 9.15 -2.41 10.12
CA ALA A 271 9.22 -2.03 8.69
C ALA A 271 10.63 -1.67 8.22
N LEU A 272 11.63 -1.67 9.12
CA LEU A 272 12.99 -1.24 8.80
C LEU A 272 14.00 -2.37 9.04
N PRO A 273 15.04 -2.46 8.18
CA PRO A 273 16.21 -3.29 8.47
C PRO A 273 16.92 -2.80 9.74
N ASP A 274 17.50 -3.73 10.50
CA ASP A 274 18.22 -3.45 11.75
C ASP A 274 19.31 -2.39 11.57
N THR A 275 20.00 -2.40 10.41
CA THR A 275 21.06 -1.44 10.08
C THR A 275 20.58 0.01 9.92
N LEU A 276 19.30 0.23 9.62
CA LEU A 276 18.70 1.56 9.50
C LEU A 276 17.93 1.97 10.75
N LEU A 277 17.57 1.00 11.60
CA LEU A 277 16.77 1.23 12.79
C LEU A 277 17.44 2.23 13.75
N GLU A 278 18.73 2.02 14.04
CA GLU A 278 19.52 2.90 14.91
C GLU A 278 19.62 4.32 14.35
N SER A 279 19.89 4.43 13.04
CA SER A 279 20.00 5.73 12.37
C SER A 279 18.66 6.49 12.34
N GLU A 280 17.52 5.79 12.20
CA GLU A 280 16.20 6.43 12.26
C GLU A 280 15.81 6.80 13.69
N LEU A 281 16.09 5.95 14.69
CA LEU A 281 15.75 6.23 16.09
C LEU A 281 16.58 7.36 16.70
N PHE A 282 17.91 7.29 16.52
CA PHE A 282 18.85 8.21 17.18
C PHE A 282 19.37 9.32 16.28
N GLY A 283 19.16 9.20 14.94
CA GLY A 283 19.74 10.12 13.98
C GLY A 283 21.20 9.81 13.65
N HIS A 284 21.79 10.60 12.78
CA HIS A 284 23.19 10.50 12.42
C HIS A 284 23.79 11.85 12.02
N GLU A 285 25.09 12.01 12.28
CA GLU A 285 25.89 13.12 11.79
C GLU A 285 26.24 12.92 10.31
N LYS A 286 26.55 14.03 9.62
CA LYS A 286 27.08 13.98 8.27
C LYS A 286 28.37 13.16 8.24
N GLY A 287 28.44 12.14 7.39
CA GLY A 287 29.62 11.29 7.23
C GLY A 287 29.69 10.09 8.19
N ALA A 288 28.67 9.83 8.99
CA ALA A 288 28.66 8.70 9.95
C ALA A 288 28.74 7.32 9.25
N PHE A 289 28.26 7.21 8.01
CA PHE A 289 28.37 6.01 7.18
C PHE A 289 28.38 6.36 5.68
N THR A 290 28.71 5.40 4.82
CA THR A 290 28.69 5.55 3.36
C THR A 290 27.27 5.83 2.89
N GLY A 291 26.97 7.12 2.57
CA GLY A 291 25.61 7.58 2.19
C GLY A 291 25.04 8.65 3.14
N ALA A 292 25.65 8.91 4.28
CA ALA A 292 25.25 9.99 5.20
C ALA A 292 25.66 11.37 4.67
N VAL A 293 24.95 11.86 3.65
CA VAL A 293 25.26 13.14 2.96
C VAL A 293 24.91 14.35 3.83
N ARG A 294 23.95 14.21 4.76
CA ARG A 294 23.45 15.28 5.65
C ARG A 294 23.27 14.74 7.06
N GLN A 295 23.39 15.59 8.05
CA GLN A 295 22.94 15.32 9.41
C GLN A 295 21.42 15.12 9.43
N ARG A 296 20.92 14.14 10.17
CA ARG A 296 19.49 13.87 10.34
C ARG A 296 19.17 13.62 11.81
N LYS A 297 18.15 14.33 12.30
CA LYS A 297 17.63 14.15 13.66
C LYS A 297 16.89 12.81 13.77
N GLY A 298 17.11 12.13 14.88
CA GLY A 298 16.43 10.88 15.20
C GLY A 298 14.99 11.07 15.67
N ARG A 299 14.24 9.98 15.70
CA ARG A 299 12.83 9.97 16.14
C ARG A 299 12.70 10.38 17.60
N PHE A 300 13.64 9.98 18.47
CA PHE A 300 13.66 10.42 19.87
C PHE A 300 13.83 11.93 19.99
N GLU A 301 14.75 12.52 19.23
CA GLU A 301 14.96 13.96 19.23
C GLU A 301 13.74 14.73 18.70
N LEU A 302 13.09 14.20 17.64
CA LEU A 302 11.87 14.79 17.08
C LEU A 302 10.65 14.66 18.02
N ALA A 303 10.65 13.68 18.92
CA ALA A 303 9.60 13.46 19.89
C ALA A 303 9.83 14.20 21.21
N ASP A 304 10.93 14.93 21.34
CA ASP A 304 11.27 15.65 22.58
C ASP A 304 10.16 16.61 23.02
N GLY A 305 9.76 16.52 24.28
CA GLY A 305 8.59 17.23 24.82
C GLY A 305 7.23 16.74 24.32
N GLY A 306 7.22 15.75 23.45
CA GLY A 306 6.02 15.16 22.83
C GLY A 306 5.78 13.70 23.22
N THR A 307 5.36 12.88 22.25
CA THR A 307 5.08 11.44 22.42
C THR A 307 5.69 10.67 21.24
N LEU A 308 6.35 9.54 21.51
CA LEU A 308 6.85 8.60 20.51
C LEU A 308 6.04 7.32 20.55
#